data_6da83b3e78d441136122df1e85fc8dc9
#
_entry.id   6da83b3e78d441136122df1e85fc8dc9
#
_cell.length_a   1.000
_cell.length_b   1.000
_cell.length_c   1.000
_cell.angle_alpha   90.00
_cell.angle_beta   90.00
_cell.angle_gamma   90.00
#
_symmetry.space_group_name_H-M   'P 1'
#
loop_
_entity.id
_entity.type
_entity.pdbx_description
1 polymer ?
#
loop_
_entity_poly.entity_id
_entity_poly.type
_entity_poly.pdbx_seq_one_letter_code
_entity_poly.pdbx_strand_id
1 'polypeptide(L)'
;MLFQGERISYNPNNRAIELACMFGYAVDDNGSVQVANRIFETRLYNYFLSEEELSSAMNRAAKREGSLFVHNGMLDMEKVLEKFVEYFTDIYSENDEKFIETYGRKFFLPYLKPIINGKGNYYIEAQTREARRTDVIVDYAGE
;
A
#
# COMPACT_ATOMS: atom_id res chain seq x y z
N MET A 1 -5.94 -7.69 -7.39
CA MET A 1 -5.64 -7.84 -8.83
C MET A 1 -4.57 -6.82 -9.26
N LEU A 2 -4.82 -5.73 -10.01
CA LEU A 2 -3.74 -4.81 -10.44
C LEU A 2 -2.89 -4.28 -9.28
N PHE A 3 -3.49 -3.96 -8.13
CA PHE A 3 -2.77 -3.50 -6.93
C PHE A 3 -2.10 -4.62 -6.12
N GLN A 4 -2.31 -5.87 -6.51
CA GLN A 4 -1.66 -7.05 -5.92
C GLN A 4 -0.45 -7.52 -6.75
N GLY A 5 -0.05 -6.74 -7.78
CA GLY A 5 1.04 -7.08 -8.67
C GLY A 5 0.69 -8.16 -9.71
N GLU A 6 -0.57 -8.58 -9.78
CA GLU A 6 -1.03 -9.54 -10.79
C GLU A 6 -1.10 -8.86 -12.15
N ARG A 7 -0.50 -9.49 -13.16
CA ARG A 7 -0.66 -9.07 -14.55
C ARG A 7 -2.03 -9.51 -15.07
N ILE A 8 -2.81 -8.54 -15.50
CA ILE A 8 -4.08 -8.78 -16.17
C ILE A 8 -3.87 -8.60 -17.67
N SER A 9 -4.11 -9.65 -18.45
CA SER A 9 -4.06 -9.57 -19.91
C SER A 9 -5.12 -8.61 -20.44
N TYR A 10 -4.72 -7.72 -21.33
CA TYR A 10 -5.64 -6.83 -22.00
C TYR A 10 -6.57 -7.61 -22.92
N ASN A 11 -7.87 -7.48 -22.71
CA ASN A 11 -8.91 -8.06 -23.58
C ASN A 11 -9.99 -6.99 -23.81
N PRO A 12 -10.09 -6.44 -25.02
CA PRO A 12 -11.08 -5.42 -25.34
C PRO A 12 -12.53 -5.91 -25.25
N ASN A 13 -12.76 -7.23 -25.31
CA ASN A 13 -14.10 -7.82 -25.15
C ASN A 13 -14.51 -7.98 -23.68
N ASN A 14 -13.61 -7.74 -22.74
CA ASN A 14 -13.95 -7.70 -21.33
C ASN A 14 -14.56 -6.33 -20.99
N ARG A 15 -15.86 -6.31 -20.68
CA ARG A 15 -16.62 -5.09 -20.42
C ARG A 15 -16.01 -4.21 -19.30
N ALA A 16 -15.42 -4.82 -18.26
CA ALA A 16 -14.79 -4.06 -17.18
C ALA A 16 -13.52 -3.34 -17.67
N ILE A 17 -12.71 -4.03 -18.49
CA ILE A 17 -11.49 -3.46 -19.10
C ILE A 17 -11.89 -2.37 -20.09
N GLU A 18 -12.86 -2.64 -20.96
CA GLU A 18 -13.38 -1.66 -21.92
C GLU A 18 -13.84 -0.38 -21.24
N LEU A 19 -14.68 -0.48 -20.19
CA LEU A 19 -15.16 0.66 -19.44
C LEU A 19 -14.02 1.41 -18.72
N ALA A 20 -13.08 0.70 -18.11
CA ALA A 20 -11.95 1.31 -17.45
C ALA A 20 -11.06 2.11 -18.43
N CYS A 21 -10.85 1.59 -19.64
CA CYS A 21 -10.12 2.28 -20.70
C CYS A 21 -10.93 3.44 -21.27
N MET A 22 -12.22 3.28 -21.50
CA MET A 22 -13.10 4.33 -22.02
C MET A 22 -13.17 5.54 -21.08
N PHE A 23 -13.17 5.31 -19.77
CA PHE A 23 -13.14 6.39 -18.77
C PHE A 23 -11.73 6.88 -18.44
N GLY A 24 -10.70 6.37 -19.11
CA GLY A 24 -9.30 6.79 -18.90
C GLY A 24 -8.70 6.34 -17.56
N TYR A 25 -9.26 5.33 -16.90
CA TYR A 25 -8.71 4.75 -15.67
C TYR A 25 -7.63 3.71 -15.95
N ALA A 26 -7.72 3.02 -17.09
CA ALA A 26 -6.77 2.01 -17.50
C ALA A 26 -6.28 2.23 -18.92
N VAL A 27 -5.14 1.65 -19.26
CA VAL A 27 -4.55 1.62 -20.60
C VAL A 27 -4.06 0.22 -20.92
N ASP A 28 -3.95 -0.07 -22.23
CA ASP A 28 -3.20 -1.23 -22.71
C ASP A 28 -1.73 -0.89 -22.78
N ASP A 29 -0.92 -1.59 -22.00
CA ASP A 29 0.54 -1.55 -22.09
C ASP A 29 1.05 -2.90 -22.55
N ASN A 30 1.33 -3.01 -23.85
CA ASN A 30 1.88 -4.22 -24.47
C ASN A 30 1.07 -5.51 -24.16
N GLY A 31 -0.26 -5.42 -24.23
CA GLY A 31 -1.16 -6.56 -23.98
C GLY A 31 -1.45 -6.79 -22.50
N SER A 32 -1.09 -5.86 -21.65
CA SER A 32 -1.35 -5.88 -20.20
C SER A 32 -2.16 -4.66 -19.80
N VAL A 33 -3.16 -4.85 -18.93
CA VAL A 33 -3.91 -3.72 -18.37
C VAL A 33 -3.09 -3.01 -17.31
N GLN A 34 -2.89 -1.71 -17.47
CA GLN A 34 -2.27 -0.85 -16.47
C GLN A 34 -3.17 0.31 -16.09
N VAL A 35 -2.97 0.88 -14.91
CA VAL A 35 -3.65 2.12 -14.51
C VAL A 35 -3.12 3.27 -15.35
N ALA A 36 -4.02 4.08 -15.92
CA ALA A 36 -3.70 5.07 -16.95
C ALA A 36 -2.70 6.15 -16.50
N ASN A 37 -2.72 6.50 -15.21
CA ASN A 37 -1.79 7.47 -14.66
C ASN A 37 -1.65 7.33 -13.13
N ARG A 38 -0.58 7.91 -12.59
CA ARG A 38 -0.22 7.83 -11.18
C ARG A 38 -1.24 8.48 -10.23
N ILE A 39 -1.99 9.47 -10.69
CA ILE A 39 -3.01 10.13 -9.86
C ILE A 39 -4.15 9.15 -9.60
N PHE A 40 -4.63 8.45 -10.62
CA PHE A 40 -5.65 7.43 -10.47
C PHE A 40 -5.14 6.23 -9.67
N GLU A 41 -3.90 5.81 -9.91
CA GLU A 41 -3.26 4.74 -9.14
C GLU A 41 -3.26 5.06 -7.65
N THR A 42 -2.78 6.24 -7.25
CA THR A 42 -2.75 6.69 -5.86
C THR A 42 -4.16 6.80 -5.27
N ARG A 43 -5.12 7.37 -6.02
CA ARG A 43 -6.50 7.52 -5.55
C ARG A 43 -7.22 6.19 -5.37
N LEU A 44 -7.11 5.29 -6.33
CA LEU A 44 -7.70 3.95 -6.25
C LEU A 44 -7.07 3.13 -5.13
N TYR A 45 -5.75 3.21 -4.99
CA TYR A 45 -5.03 2.56 -3.91
C TYR A 45 -5.52 3.04 -2.55
N ASN A 46 -5.60 4.36 -2.33
CA ASN A 46 -6.11 4.95 -1.10
C ASN A 46 -7.58 4.59 -0.83
N TYR A 47 -8.40 4.50 -1.87
CA TYR A 47 -9.79 4.07 -1.75
C TYR A 47 -9.87 2.62 -1.24
N PHE A 48 -9.17 1.68 -1.87
CA PHE A 48 -9.17 0.29 -1.44
C PHE A 48 -8.54 0.10 -0.06
N LEU A 49 -7.48 0.86 0.27
CA LEU A 49 -6.93 0.86 1.62
C LEU A 49 -7.95 1.30 2.66
N SER A 50 -8.73 2.35 2.37
CA SER A 50 -9.74 2.85 3.31
C SER A 50 -10.88 1.85 3.58
N GLU A 51 -11.27 1.07 2.58
CA GLU A 51 -12.23 -0.02 2.77
C GLU A 51 -11.68 -1.15 3.65
N GLU A 52 -10.41 -1.52 3.46
CA GLU A 52 -9.74 -2.52 4.32
C GLU A 52 -9.49 -2.00 5.73
N GLU A 53 -9.20 -0.70 5.90
CA GLU A 53 -9.00 -0.06 7.21
C GLU A 53 -10.20 -0.23 8.15
N LEU A 54 -11.41 -0.19 7.63
CA LEU A 54 -12.63 -0.31 8.43
C LEU A 54 -12.83 -1.72 8.99
N SER A 55 -12.22 -2.73 8.39
CA SER A 55 -12.46 -4.15 8.71
C SER A 55 -11.30 -4.84 9.43
N SER A 56 -10.07 -4.30 9.42
CA SER A 56 -8.91 -5.08 9.86
C SER A 56 -8.62 -4.99 11.37
N ALA A 57 -8.27 -6.14 11.96
CA ALA A 57 -7.78 -6.23 13.34
C ALA A 57 -6.46 -5.44 13.53
N MET A 58 -5.62 -5.40 12.49
CA MET A 58 -4.37 -4.63 12.43
C MET A 58 -4.58 -3.13 12.63
N ASN A 59 -5.59 -2.55 12.00
CA ASN A 59 -5.88 -1.13 12.15
C ASN A 59 -6.30 -0.78 13.58
N ARG A 60 -7.08 -1.66 14.22
CA ARG A 60 -7.45 -1.48 15.64
C ARG A 60 -6.24 -1.55 16.56
N ALA A 61 -5.30 -2.46 16.29
CA ALA A 61 -4.04 -2.55 17.03
C ALA A 61 -3.19 -1.29 16.84
N ALA A 62 -2.99 -0.84 15.60
CA ALA A 62 -2.23 0.37 15.28
C ALA A 62 -2.80 1.63 15.97
N LYS A 63 -4.12 1.78 16.02
CA LYS A 63 -4.78 2.89 16.73
C LYS A 63 -4.57 2.85 18.25
N ARG A 64 -4.52 1.66 18.84
CA ARG A 64 -4.29 1.49 20.29
C ARG A 64 -2.85 1.78 20.69
N GLU A 65 -1.91 1.41 19.85
CA GLU A 65 -0.48 1.44 20.14
C GLU A 65 0.26 2.64 19.47
N GLY A 66 -0.44 3.47 18.71
CA GLY A 66 0.16 4.59 17.98
C GLY A 66 1.02 5.53 18.82
N SER A 67 0.67 5.71 20.11
CA SER A 67 1.46 6.52 21.05
C SER A 67 2.81 5.89 21.43
N LEU A 68 2.99 4.59 21.25
CA LEU A 68 4.23 3.87 21.55
C LEU A 68 5.31 4.09 20.49
N PHE A 69 4.92 4.53 19.30
CA PHE A 69 5.80 4.69 18.15
C PHE A 69 6.32 6.12 17.97
N VAL A 70 5.86 7.07 18.80
CA VAL A 70 6.28 8.47 18.70
C VAL A 70 7.01 8.89 19.97
N HIS A 71 8.29 9.20 19.87
CA HIS A 71 9.13 9.67 20.95
C HIS A 71 9.66 11.08 20.65
N ASN A 72 9.40 12.04 21.53
CA ASN A 72 9.83 13.43 21.36
C ASN A 72 9.39 14.09 20.03
N GLY A 73 8.25 13.65 19.48
CA GLY A 73 7.73 14.16 18.22
C GLY A 73 8.26 13.46 16.96
N MET A 74 9.22 12.55 17.08
CA MET A 74 9.77 11.74 15.99
C MET A 74 9.14 10.36 15.95
N LEU A 75 8.94 9.82 14.76
CA LEU A 75 8.42 8.48 14.53
C LEU A 75 9.57 7.46 14.61
N ASP A 76 9.42 6.48 15.50
CA ASP A 76 10.30 5.31 15.57
C ASP A 76 9.85 4.26 14.53
N MET A 77 10.37 4.41 13.31
CA MET A 77 10.00 3.55 12.18
C MET A 77 10.48 2.10 12.38
N GLU A 78 11.61 1.90 13.04
CA GLU A 78 12.14 0.57 13.35
C GLU A 78 11.13 -0.21 14.20
N LYS A 79 10.65 0.43 15.25
CA LYS A 79 9.65 -0.16 16.15
C LYS A 79 8.30 -0.39 15.48
N VAL A 80 7.90 0.50 14.55
CA VAL A 80 6.70 0.31 13.72
C VAL A 80 6.83 -0.94 12.87
N LEU A 81 7.99 -1.15 12.23
CA LEU A 81 8.26 -2.31 11.39
C LEU A 81 8.33 -3.61 12.21
N GLU A 82 9.02 -3.60 13.35
CA GLU A 82 9.10 -4.76 14.24
C GLU A 82 7.71 -5.21 14.68
N LYS A 83 6.88 -4.26 15.12
CA LYS A 83 5.51 -4.58 15.55
C LYS A 83 4.61 -5.00 14.40
N PHE A 84 4.80 -4.43 13.22
CA PHE A 84 4.08 -4.88 12.03
C PHE A 84 4.41 -6.34 11.69
N VAL A 85 5.69 -6.72 11.71
CA VAL A 85 6.13 -8.09 11.44
C VAL A 85 5.57 -9.06 12.49
N GLU A 86 5.61 -8.69 13.78
CA GLU A 86 5.02 -9.47 14.87
C GLU A 86 3.53 -9.76 14.60
N TYR A 87 2.71 -8.73 14.35
CA TYR A 87 1.28 -8.89 14.04
C TYR A 87 1.02 -9.62 12.74
N PHE A 88 1.86 -9.42 11.74
CA PHE A 88 1.72 -10.07 10.45
C PHE A 88 1.96 -11.57 10.59
N THR A 89 2.99 -11.97 11.32
CA THR A 89 3.34 -13.37 11.59
C THR A 89 2.25 -14.07 12.41
N ASP A 90 1.68 -13.39 13.40
CA ASP A 90 0.59 -13.92 14.23
C ASP A 90 -0.69 -14.21 13.43
N ILE A 91 -0.96 -13.40 12.39
CA ILE A 91 -2.18 -13.51 11.58
C ILE A 91 -2.00 -14.50 10.42
N TYR A 92 -0.83 -14.54 9.83
CA TYR A 92 -0.54 -15.26 8.58
C TYR A 92 0.60 -16.25 8.76
N SER A 93 0.53 -17.22 9.61
CA SER A 93 1.55 -18.22 9.91
C SER A 93 2.79 -18.31 8.98
N GLU A 94 3.95 -18.63 9.52
CA GLU A 94 5.34 -18.54 9.05
C GLU A 94 5.71 -19.05 7.62
N ASN A 95 4.77 -19.49 6.79
CA ASN A 95 5.12 -20.34 5.64
C ASN A 95 5.28 -19.64 4.28
N ASP A 96 5.25 -18.31 4.20
CA ASP A 96 5.29 -17.68 2.88
C ASP A 96 6.12 -16.39 2.82
N GLU A 97 7.48 -16.52 2.71
CA GLU A 97 8.36 -15.37 2.41
C GLU A 97 7.91 -14.64 1.14
N LYS A 98 7.42 -15.38 0.12
CA LYS A 98 6.83 -14.79 -1.10
C LYS A 98 5.55 -14.02 -0.82
N PHE A 99 4.78 -14.44 0.17
CA PHE A 99 3.57 -13.74 0.58
C PHE A 99 3.90 -12.40 1.23
N ILE A 100 4.92 -12.33 2.08
CA ILE A 100 5.39 -11.09 2.69
C ILE A 100 5.89 -10.11 1.63
N GLU A 101 6.67 -10.58 0.65
CA GLU A 101 7.17 -9.75 -0.45
C GLU A 101 6.03 -9.20 -1.33
N THR A 102 5.04 -10.04 -1.64
CA THR A 102 3.94 -9.68 -2.55
C THR A 102 2.86 -8.85 -1.86
N TYR A 103 2.54 -9.18 -0.61
CA TYR A 103 1.40 -8.60 0.12
C TYR A 103 1.79 -7.70 1.30
N GLY A 104 3.06 -7.70 1.72
CA GLY A 104 3.52 -6.93 2.87
C GLY A 104 3.12 -5.46 2.80
N ARG A 105 3.27 -4.83 1.64
CA ARG A 105 2.87 -3.44 1.40
C ARG A 105 1.36 -3.24 1.58
N LYS A 106 0.54 -4.17 1.09
CA LYS A 106 -0.92 -4.11 1.19
C LYS A 106 -1.39 -4.05 2.64
N PHE A 107 -0.72 -4.76 3.52
CA PHE A 107 -1.06 -4.80 4.95
C PHE A 107 -0.32 -3.75 5.77
N PHE A 108 0.91 -3.40 5.37
CA PHE A 108 1.73 -2.41 6.08
C PHE A 108 1.11 -1.01 6.03
N LEU A 109 0.61 -0.57 4.87
CA LEU A 109 0.07 0.78 4.73
C LEU A 109 -1.19 1.04 5.56
N PRO A 110 -2.19 0.14 5.63
CA PRO A 110 -3.31 0.27 6.56
C PRO A 110 -2.89 0.28 8.03
N TYR A 111 -1.79 -0.43 8.37
CA TYR A 111 -1.22 -0.42 9.70
C TYR A 111 -0.51 0.91 10.02
N LEU A 112 0.29 1.42 9.09
CA LEU A 112 1.05 2.65 9.24
C LEU A 112 0.15 3.90 9.29
N LYS A 113 -0.87 3.97 8.45
CA LYS A 113 -1.71 5.16 8.27
C LYS A 113 -2.30 5.73 9.57
N PRO A 114 -2.93 4.95 10.47
CA PRO A 114 -3.43 5.47 11.73
C PRO A 114 -2.32 5.96 12.68
N ILE A 115 -1.10 5.41 12.57
CA ILE A 115 0.06 5.82 13.40
C ILE A 115 0.53 7.22 12.99
N ILE A 116 0.62 7.50 11.68
CA ILE A 116 1.12 8.78 11.16
C ILE A 116 0.00 9.81 10.93
N ASN A 117 -1.27 9.41 11.12
CA ASN A 117 -2.43 10.25 10.80
C ASN A 117 -2.39 11.60 11.52
N GLY A 118 -2.52 12.68 10.73
CA GLY A 118 -2.52 14.05 11.20
C GLY A 118 -1.14 14.70 11.35
N LYS A 119 -0.04 13.94 11.23
CA LYS A 119 1.34 14.47 11.32
C LYS A 119 2.27 13.98 10.23
N GLY A 120 1.88 12.97 9.45
CA GLY A 120 2.73 12.39 8.44
C GLY A 120 1.98 12.04 7.16
N ASN A 121 2.76 11.81 6.11
CA ASN A 121 2.30 11.33 4.82
C ASN A 121 3.14 10.13 4.38
N TYR A 122 2.61 9.34 3.46
CA TYR A 122 3.39 8.31 2.79
C TYR A 122 3.25 8.45 1.27
N TYR A 123 4.29 8.06 0.58
CA TYR A 123 4.37 8.07 -0.88
C TYR A 123 4.75 6.68 -1.37
N ILE A 124 4.02 6.18 -2.34
CA ILE A 124 4.25 4.85 -2.93
C ILE A 124 5.02 5.04 -4.23
N GLU A 125 6.07 4.22 -4.41
CA GLU A 125 6.87 4.15 -5.64
C GLU A 125 7.42 5.48 -6.17
N ALA A 126 8.46 5.99 -5.53
CA ALA A 126 9.35 6.90 -6.20
C ALA A 126 10.37 6.09 -7.02
N GLN A 127 10.23 6.06 -8.35
CA GLN A 127 11.34 5.61 -9.20
C GLN A 127 12.47 6.62 -9.05
N THR A 128 13.57 6.18 -8.44
CA THR A 128 14.80 6.96 -8.48
C THR A 128 15.40 6.91 -9.89
N ARG A 129 16.20 7.93 -10.26
CA ARG A 129 16.88 8.00 -11.57
C ARG A 129 17.77 6.78 -11.90
N GLU A 130 18.11 5.97 -10.93
CA GLU A 130 18.95 4.75 -11.04
C GLU A 130 18.15 3.46 -11.17
N ALA A 131 16.87 3.51 -11.55
CA ALA A 131 15.97 2.35 -11.69
C ALA A 131 15.82 1.49 -10.41
N ARG A 132 16.24 1.99 -9.25
CA ARG A 132 15.94 1.37 -7.96
C ARG A 132 14.54 1.77 -7.52
N ARG A 133 13.69 0.80 -7.24
CA ARG A 133 12.35 1.04 -6.70
C ARG A 133 12.45 1.27 -5.20
N THR A 134 12.01 2.43 -4.74
CA THR A 134 11.70 2.66 -3.32
C THR A 134 10.24 2.35 -3.13
N ASP A 135 9.92 1.37 -2.31
CA ASP A 135 8.55 0.87 -2.19
C ASP A 135 7.63 1.83 -1.45
N VAL A 136 8.09 2.40 -0.36
CA VAL A 136 7.33 3.37 0.45
C VAL A 136 8.29 4.42 1.02
N ILE A 137 7.91 5.68 0.90
CA ILE A 137 8.57 6.80 1.58
C ILE A 137 7.58 7.32 2.62
N VAL A 138 8.04 7.48 3.85
CA VAL A 138 7.25 8.05 4.94
C VAL A 138 7.85 9.39 5.32
N ASP A 139 7.03 10.43 5.30
CA ASP A 139 7.33 11.77 5.79
C ASP A 139 6.54 11.97 7.09
N TYR A 140 7.22 12.29 8.17
CA TYR A 140 6.61 12.50 9.47
C TYR A 140 7.11 13.78 10.11
N ALA A 141 6.19 14.68 10.45
CA ALA A 141 6.48 15.98 11.08
C ALA A 141 7.39 16.91 10.24
N GLY A 142 7.54 16.66 8.94
CA GLY A 142 8.33 17.49 8.01
C GLY A 142 9.81 17.05 7.92
N GLU A 143 10.13 15.84 8.33
CA GLU A 143 11.43 15.16 8.13
C GLU A 143 11.33 13.99 7.17
#